data_fe7d2e0b0be6a56a98ed6d1af3ecc753
#
_entry.id   fe7d2e0b0be6a56a98ed6d1af3ecc753
#
_cell.length_a   1.000
_cell.length_b   1.000
_cell.length_c   1.000
_cell.angle_alpha   90.00
_cell.angle_beta   90.00
_cell.angle_gamma   90.00
#
_symmetry.space_group_name_H-M   'P 1'
#
loop_
_entity.id
_entity.type
_entity.pdbx_description
1 polymer ?
#
loop_
_entity_poly.entity_id
_entity_poly.type
_entity_poly.pdbx_seq_one_letter_code
_entity_poly.pdbx_strand_id
1 'polypeptide(L)'
;QLPLNIFSINEKKVKYLKKIKSKYKIELHARSIFLQGIALTNLKIVPNNLKKKILLLKNFCNLKNINIYDFLISCLDNLKVLDYAIIGATSKNEYKNLIKYKFVKNINYVNCRKKFFIKNQKLIDPRYWKFSY
;
A
#
# COMPACT_ATOMS: atom_id res chain seq x y z
N GLN A 1 11.09 9.46 -6.73
CA GLN A 1 10.42 8.19 -6.35
C GLN A 1 10.52 7.93 -4.86
N LEU A 2 9.47 7.40 -4.26
CA LEU A 2 9.46 7.06 -2.83
C LEU A 2 8.67 5.75 -2.59
N PRO A 3 9.12 4.90 -1.63
CA PRO A 3 8.33 3.75 -1.21
C PRO A 3 7.10 4.24 -0.44
N LEU A 4 5.94 3.84 -0.93
CA LEU A 4 4.67 4.29 -0.37
C LEU A 4 3.61 3.20 -0.48
N ASN A 5 2.98 2.87 0.65
CA ASN A 5 1.90 1.88 0.74
C ASN A 5 0.99 2.22 1.93
N ILE A 6 -0.14 1.55 2.04
CA ILE A 6 -1.13 1.81 3.09
C ILE A 6 -0.56 1.75 4.52
N PHE A 7 0.48 0.95 4.76
CA PHE A 7 1.11 0.81 6.07
C PHE A 7 2.08 1.94 6.41
N SER A 8 2.54 2.70 5.40
CA SER A 8 3.53 3.78 5.54
C SER A 8 2.91 5.19 5.51
N ILE A 9 1.60 5.30 5.24
CA ILE A 9 0.92 6.57 5.01
C ILE A 9 0.07 6.96 6.21
N ASN A 10 0.26 8.20 6.67
CA ASN A 10 -0.64 8.89 7.59
C ASN A 10 -0.90 10.32 7.09
N GLU A 11 -1.82 11.03 7.73
CA GLU A 11 -2.21 12.38 7.32
C GLU A 11 -1.05 13.39 7.39
N LYS A 12 -0.12 13.22 8.33
CA LYS A 12 1.09 14.06 8.43
C LYS A 12 1.98 13.89 7.19
N LYS A 13 2.19 12.65 6.74
CA LYS A 13 2.97 12.36 5.53
C LYS A 13 2.28 12.88 4.27
N VAL A 14 0.95 12.76 4.18
CA VAL A 14 0.18 13.32 3.05
C VAL A 14 0.34 14.84 2.95
N LYS A 15 0.20 15.55 4.07
CA LYS A 15 0.40 17.01 4.13
C LYS A 15 1.83 17.40 3.72
N TYR A 16 2.83 16.63 4.19
CA TYR A 16 4.22 16.87 3.82
C TYR A 16 4.45 16.67 2.32
N LEU A 17 3.95 15.59 1.72
CA LEU A 17 4.08 15.33 0.28
C LEU A 17 3.43 16.44 -0.55
N LYS A 18 2.24 16.92 -0.17
CA LYS A 18 1.59 18.06 -0.82
C LYS A 18 2.45 19.30 -0.77
N LYS A 19 3.03 19.61 0.41
CA LYS A 19 3.89 20.78 0.60
C LYS A 19 5.14 20.73 -0.27
N ILE A 20 5.87 19.61 -0.31
CA ILE A 20 7.09 19.49 -1.13
C ILE A 20 6.78 19.53 -2.62
N LYS A 21 5.71 18.83 -3.06
CA LYS A 21 5.27 18.84 -4.47
C LYS A 21 4.98 20.28 -4.94
N SER A 22 4.22 21.04 -4.18
CA SER A 22 3.88 22.43 -4.48
C SER A 22 5.11 23.33 -4.47
N LYS A 23 5.98 23.20 -3.43
CA LYS A 23 7.17 24.06 -3.26
C LYS A 23 8.20 23.86 -4.37
N TYR A 24 8.45 22.61 -4.76
CA TYR A 24 9.53 22.28 -5.68
C TYR A 24 9.05 21.95 -7.10
N LYS A 25 7.73 21.98 -7.35
CA LYS A 25 7.11 21.65 -8.65
C LYS A 25 7.60 20.32 -9.25
N ILE A 26 7.72 19.30 -8.40
CA ILE A 26 8.24 17.99 -8.77
C ILE A 26 7.11 16.99 -8.97
N GLU A 27 7.38 15.96 -9.77
CA GLU A 27 6.53 14.77 -9.85
C GLU A 27 6.82 13.82 -8.69
N LEU A 28 5.76 13.23 -8.14
CA LEU A 28 5.83 12.24 -7.08
C LEU A 28 5.42 10.86 -7.59
N HIS A 29 6.36 9.93 -7.63
CA HIS A 29 6.14 8.56 -8.06
C HIS A 29 6.19 7.62 -6.85
N ALA A 30 5.09 6.91 -6.60
CA ALA A 30 5.04 5.88 -5.56
C ALA A 30 5.55 4.54 -6.09
N ARG A 31 6.34 3.82 -5.29
CA ARG A 31 6.73 2.42 -5.52
C ARG A 31 6.47 1.57 -4.28
N SER A 32 6.65 0.26 -4.37
CA SER A 32 6.44 -0.70 -3.26
C SER A 32 5.02 -0.68 -2.69
N ILE A 33 4.02 -0.48 -3.53
CA ILE A 33 2.59 -0.36 -3.18
C ILE A 33 2.11 -1.61 -2.46
N PHE A 34 2.53 -2.79 -2.91
CA PHE A 34 2.17 -4.09 -2.34
C PHE A 34 3.16 -4.58 -1.28
N LEU A 35 4.00 -3.69 -0.74
CA LEU A 35 5.01 -4.03 0.26
C LEU A 35 5.87 -5.22 -0.22
N GLN A 36 6.46 -5.10 -1.43
CA GLN A 36 7.22 -6.17 -2.10
C GLN A 36 6.42 -7.49 -2.26
N GLY A 37 5.13 -7.40 -2.53
CA GLY A 37 4.25 -8.56 -2.68
C GLY A 37 3.75 -9.15 -1.35
N ILE A 38 4.37 -8.85 -0.20
CA ILE A 38 3.96 -9.41 1.11
C ILE A 38 2.48 -9.15 1.44
N ALA A 39 1.94 -8.01 1.05
CA ALA A 39 0.52 -7.70 1.26
C ALA A 39 -0.42 -8.67 0.52
N LEU A 40 0.05 -9.33 -0.53
CA LEU A 40 -0.72 -10.21 -1.41
C LEU A 40 -0.50 -11.71 -1.11
N THR A 41 0.62 -12.06 -0.48
CA THR A 41 1.07 -13.44 -0.32
C THR A 41 0.32 -14.21 0.77
N ASN A 42 0.59 -15.51 0.87
CA ASN A 42 0.10 -16.34 1.97
C ASN A 42 0.73 -15.89 3.30
N LEU A 43 -0.06 -15.88 4.38
CA LEU A 43 0.40 -15.48 5.72
C LEU A 43 1.56 -16.33 6.27
N LYS A 44 1.77 -17.54 5.76
CA LYS A 44 2.90 -18.42 6.15
C LYS A 44 4.26 -17.79 5.85
N ILE A 45 4.36 -17.06 4.73
CA ILE A 45 5.59 -16.40 4.29
C ILE A 45 5.67 -14.91 4.67
N VAL A 46 4.71 -14.42 5.43
CA VAL A 46 4.73 -13.05 5.95
C VAL A 46 5.56 -13.00 7.23
N PRO A 47 6.50 -12.04 7.39
CA PRO A 47 7.21 -11.84 8.66
C PRO A 47 6.26 -11.77 9.86
N ASN A 48 6.61 -12.44 10.96
CA ASN A 48 5.70 -12.61 12.11
C ASN A 48 5.17 -11.28 12.68
N ASN A 49 6.04 -10.26 12.71
CA ASN A 49 5.71 -8.91 13.18
C ASN A 49 4.71 -8.16 12.29
N LEU A 50 4.50 -8.61 11.04
CA LEU A 50 3.55 -8.04 10.09
C LEU A 50 2.26 -8.86 9.96
N LYS A 51 2.27 -10.14 10.38
CA LYS A 51 1.12 -11.06 10.18
C LYS A 51 -0.20 -10.48 10.64
N LYS A 52 -0.25 -9.89 11.84
CA LYS A 52 -1.50 -9.28 12.37
C LYS A 52 -2.04 -8.17 11.47
N LYS A 53 -1.17 -7.31 10.93
CA LYS A 53 -1.59 -6.20 10.05
C LYS A 53 -2.00 -6.68 8.66
N ILE A 54 -1.30 -7.65 8.11
CA ILE A 54 -1.66 -8.25 6.81
C ILE A 54 -2.99 -9.03 6.93
N LEU A 55 -3.18 -9.79 8.02
CA LEU A 55 -4.46 -10.46 8.28
C LEU A 55 -5.61 -9.47 8.41
N LEU A 56 -5.41 -8.38 9.17
CA LEU A 56 -6.40 -7.32 9.31
C LEU A 56 -6.79 -6.71 7.95
N LEU A 57 -5.81 -6.49 7.07
CA LEU A 57 -6.04 -6.00 5.71
C LEU A 57 -6.86 -6.99 4.88
N LYS A 58 -6.47 -8.26 4.88
CA LYS A 58 -7.17 -9.32 4.12
C LYS A 58 -8.60 -9.49 4.61
N ASN A 59 -8.80 -9.55 5.93
CA ASN A 59 -10.15 -9.66 6.51
C ASN A 59 -11.01 -8.43 6.16
N PHE A 60 -10.44 -7.24 6.17
CA PHE A 60 -11.15 -6.04 5.75
C PHE A 60 -11.62 -6.11 4.30
N CYS A 61 -10.75 -6.54 3.39
CA CYS A 61 -11.09 -6.70 1.98
C CYS A 61 -12.16 -7.79 1.78
N ASN A 62 -12.01 -8.94 2.44
CA ASN A 62 -12.95 -10.05 2.36
C ASN A 62 -14.34 -9.67 2.88
N LEU A 63 -14.44 -9.06 4.06
CA LEU A 63 -15.72 -8.63 4.65
C LEU A 63 -16.48 -7.61 3.79
N LYS A 64 -15.76 -6.83 3.01
CA LYS A 64 -16.35 -5.84 2.09
C LYS A 64 -16.48 -6.34 0.66
N ASN A 65 -16.09 -7.58 0.39
CA ASN A 65 -16.04 -8.15 -0.96
C ASN A 65 -15.24 -7.26 -1.95
N ILE A 66 -14.07 -6.81 -1.51
CA ILE A 66 -13.19 -5.91 -2.28
C ILE A 66 -11.96 -6.67 -2.75
N ASN A 67 -11.61 -6.51 -4.03
CA ASN A 67 -10.33 -7.00 -4.54
C ASN A 67 -9.16 -6.27 -3.85
N ILE A 68 -8.22 -7.02 -3.28
CA ILE A 68 -7.10 -6.46 -2.52
C ILE A 68 -6.15 -5.61 -3.37
N TYR A 69 -5.92 -5.96 -4.64
CA TYR A 69 -5.12 -5.15 -5.58
C TYR A 69 -5.79 -3.79 -5.79
N ASP A 70 -7.08 -3.80 -6.11
CA ASP A 70 -7.87 -2.58 -6.33
C ASP A 70 -7.88 -1.71 -5.08
N PHE A 71 -8.03 -2.29 -3.90
CA PHE A 71 -8.02 -1.56 -2.64
C PHE A 71 -6.68 -0.88 -2.37
N LEU A 72 -5.56 -1.61 -2.50
CA LEU A 72 -4.23 -1.08 -2.21
C LEU A 72 -3.84 0.04 -3.18
N ILE A 73 -4.16 -0.10 -4.46
CA ILE A 73 -3.94 0.96 -5.46
C ILE A 73 -4.84 2.15 -5.16
N SER A 74 -6.12 1.92 -4.86
CA SER A 74 -7.08 2.99 -4.53
C SER A 74 -6.67 3.80 -3.31
N CYS A 75 -6.02 3.17 -2.31
CA CYS A 75 -5.49 3.88 -1.14
C CYS A 75 -4.47 4.97 -1.52
N LEU A 76 -3.69 4.75 -2.58
CA LEU A 76 -2.72 5.70 -3.08
C LEU A 76 -3.35 6.69 -4.05
N ASP A 77 -4.19 6.23 -4.97
CA ASP A 77 -4.94 7.08 -5.91
C ASP A 77 -5.79 8.12 -5.17
N ASN A 78 -6.43 7.74 -4.06
CA ASN A 78 -7.19 8.67 -3.22
C ASN A 78 -6.37 9.83 -2.64
N LEU A 79 -5.03 9.73 -2.57
CA LEU A 79 -4.19 10.82 -2.03
C LEU A 79 -4.20 12.06 -2.91
N LYS A 80 -4.43 11.89 -4.22
CA LYS A 80 -4.43 12.95 -5.24
C LYS A 80 -3.18 13.83 -5.25
N VAL A 81 -2.08 13.33 -4.69
CA VAL A 81 -0.79 14.01 -4.63
C VAL A 81 0.26 13.31 -5.49
N LEU A 82 0.03 12.05 -5.81
CA LEU A 82 0.92 11.25 -6.64
C LEU A 82 0.61 11.46 -8.12
N ASP A 83 1.64 11.50 -8.93
CA ASP A 83 1.53 11.55 -10.40
C ASP A 83 1.51 10.14 -10.97
N TYR A 84 2.35 9.24 -10.44
CA TYR A 84 2.46 7.87 -10.92
C TYR A 84 2.58 6.86 -9.78
N ALA A 85 2.07 5.65 -10.05
CA ALA A 85 2.28 4.45 -9.26
C ALA A 85 3.12 3.47 -10.08
N ILE A 86 4.33 3.17 -9.61
CA ILE A 86 5.24 2.23 -10.27
C ILE A 86 5.00 0.85 -9.70
N ILE A 87 4.51 -0.05 -10.51
CA ILE A 87 4.13 -1.40 -10.11
C ILE A 87 4.84 -2.41 -11.01
N GLY A 88 5.56 -3.35 -10.40
CA GLY A 88 6.10 -4.52 -11.08
C GLY A 88 5.09 -5.67 -11.03
N ALA A 89 5.03 -6.47 -12.10
CA ALA A 89 4.32 -7.74 -12.13
C ALA A 89 5.32 -8.86 -12.38
N THR A 90 5.22 -9.95 -11.61
CA THR A 90 6.09 -11.13 -11.74
C THR A 90 5.45 -12.23 -12.58
N SER A 91 4.16 -12.10 -12.88
CA SER A 91 3.42 -13.05 -13.70
C SER A 91 2.41 -12.38 -14.62
N LYS A 92 2.02 -13.10 -15.68
CA LYS A 92 0.96 -12.67 -16.61
C LYS A 92 -0.38 -12.43 -15.89
N ASN A 93 -0.67 -13.22 -14.86
CA ASN A 93 -1.91 -13.07 -14.08
C ASN A 93 -1.89 -11.81 -13.22
N GLU A 94 -0.77 -11.50 -12.56
CA GLU A 94 -0.61 -10.22 -11.84
C GLU A 94 -0.77 -9.04 -12.78
N TYR A 95 -0.11 -9.06 -13.95
CA TYR A 95 -0.25 -8.01 -14.95
C TYR A 95 -1.70 -7.83 -15.38
N LYS A 96 -2.43 -8.92 -15.68
CA LYS A 96 -3.85 -8.86 -16.03
C LYS A 96 -4.73 -8.25 -14.93
N ASN A 97 -4.42 -8.52 -13.67
CA ASN A 97 -5.13 -7.90 -12.55
C ASN A 97 -4.85 -6.40 -12.47
N LEU A 98 -3.60 -5.99 -12.70
CA LEU A 98 -3.21 -4.58 -12.63
C LEU A 98 -3.86 -3.73 -13.73
N ILE A 99 -3.90 -4.22 -14.98
CA ILE A 99 -4.53 -3.48 -16.10
C ILE A 99 -6.06 -3.41 -15.98
N LYS A 100 -6.68 -4.29 -15.18
CA LYS A 100 -8.12 -4.30 -14.89
C LYS A 100 -8.49 -3.51 -13.65
N TYR A 101 -7.53 -2.77 -13.07
CA TYR A 101 -7.74 -1.97 -11.87
C TYR A 101 -9.04 -1.15 -11.92
N LYS A 102 -9.77 -1.20 -10.82
CA LYS A 102 -10.96 -0.37 -10.61
C LYS A 102 -10.84 0.37 -9.28
N PHE A 103 -11.07 1.67 -9.31
CA PHE A 103 -11.12 2.46 -8.08
C PHE A 103 -12.23 1.99 -7.16
N VAL A 104 -11.89 1.65 -5.93
CA VAL A 104 -12.85 1.18 -4.92
C VAL A 104 -13.60 2.39 -4.34
N LYS A 105 -14.89 2.49 -4.62
CA LYS A 105 -15.77 3.55 -4.13
C LYS A 105 -16.31 3.22 -2.72
N ASN A 106 -16.93 4.21 -2.07
CA ASN A 106 -17.62 4.08 -0.77
C ASN A 106 -16.72 3.60 0.37
N ILE A 107 -15.45 3.98 0.35
CA ILE A 107 -14.47 3.72 1.39
C ILE A 107 -14.03 5.02 2.05
N ASN A 108 -14.02 5.05 3.39
CA ASN A 108 -13.38 6.13 4.13
C ASN A 108 -11.87 5.90 4.18
N TYR A 109 -11.15 6.42 3.18
CA TYR A 109 -9.70 6.23 3.05
C TYR A 109 -8.88 6.87 4.18
N VAL A 110 -9.38 7.95 4.80
CA VAL A 110 -8.72 8.57 5.97
C VAL A 110 -8.71 7.57 7.14
N ASN A 111 -9.85 6.93 7.40
CA ASN A 111 -9.95 5.91 8.45
C ASN A 111 -9.13 4.67 8.11
N CYS A 112 -9.09 4.26 6.84
CA CYS A 112 -8.24 3.14 6.40
C CYS A 112 -6.76 3.44 6.67
N ARG A 113 -6.27 4.63 6.33
CA ARG A 113 -4.90 5.03 6.61
C ARG A 113 -4.58 4.98 8.11
N LYS A 114 -5.46 5.47 8.98
CA LYS A 114 -5.30 5.37 10.44
C LYS A 114 -5.26 3.91 10.91
N LYS A 115 -6.18 3.08 10.41
CA LYS A 115 -6.34 1.66 10.80
C LYS A 115 -5.12 0.82 10.41
N PHE A 116 -4.59 1.00 9.21
CA PHE A 116 -3.53 0.17 8.68
C PHE A 116 -2.12 0.72 8.93
N PHE A 117 -1.98 2.00 9.24
CA PHE A 117 -0.67 2.62 9.50
C PHE A 117 0.13 1.86 10.56
N ILE A 118 1.42 1.68 10.27
CA ILE A 118 2.40 1.08 11.17
C ILE A 118 3.35 2.17 11.66
N LYS A 119 3.32 2.48 12.97
CA LYS A 119 4.15 3.53 13.57
C LYS A 119 5.65 3.21 13.45
N ASN A 120 6.04 1.97 13.73
CA ASN A 120 7.43 1.53 13.59
C ASN A 120 7.71 1.18 12.12
N GLN A 121 8.25 2.12 11.36
CA GLN A 121 8.52 1.99 9.94
C GLN A 121 9.58 0.92 9.59
N LYS A 122 10.43 0.52 10.55
CA LYS A 122 11.37 -0.61 10.35
C LYS A 122 10.64 -1.92 10.06
N LEU A 123 9.42 -2.09 10.55
CA LEU A 123 8.62 -3.31 10.30
C LEU A 123 8.23 -3.47 8.83
N ILE A 124 8.12 -2.38 8.08
CA ILE A 124 7.75 -2.40 6.66
C ILE A 124 8.94 -2.16 5.73
N ASP A 125 10.14 -2.14 6.29
CA ASP A 125 11.38 -2.06 5.52
C ASP A 125 11.95 -3.47 5.32
N PRO A 126 12.05 -3.97 4.08
CA PRO A 126 12.54 -5.32 3.80
C PRO A 126 13.92 -5.64 4.36
N ARG A 127 14.75 -4.65 4.57
CA ARG A 127 16.10 -4.82 5.13
C ARG A 127 16.12 -5.36 6.57
N TYR A 128 15.00 -5.22 7.28
CA TYR A 128 14.84 -5.67 8.67
C TYR A 128 13.96 -6.92 8.80
N TRP A 129 13.52 -7.50 7.69
CA TRP A 129 12.68 -8.69 7.76
C TRP A 129 13.50 -9.94 8.09
N LYS A 130 13.09 -10.62 9.14
CA LYS A 130 13.57 -11.97 9.44
C LYS A 130 12.49 -12.95 9.00
N PHE A 131 12.80 -13.74 7.99
CA PHE A 131 11.97 -14.87 7.58
C PHE A 131 12.38 -16.06 8.44
N SER A 132 11.45 -16.66 9.19
CA SER A 132 11.64 -18.01 9.77
C SER A 132 11.41 -18.99 8.63
N TYR A 133 12.49 -19.55 8.13
CA TYR A 133 12.48 -20.69 7.21
C TYR A 133 12.16 -21.98 7.96
#